data_412961ea7486c59a2c27eb1c74813c76
#
_entry.id   412961ea7486c59a2c27eb1c74813c76
#
_cell.length_a   1.000
_cell.length_b   1.000
_cell.length_c   1.000
_cell.angle_alpha   90.00
_cell.angle_beta   90.00
_cell.angle_gamma   90.00
#
_symmetry.space_group_name_H-M   'P 1'
#
loop_
_entity.id
_entity.type
_entity.pdbx_description
1 polymer ?
#
loop_
_entity_poly.entity_id
_entity_poly.type
_entity_poly.pdbx_seq_one_letter_code
_entity_poly.pdbx_strand_id
1 'polypeptide(L)'
;MTKNFIILTSNINYLERIIDNDLFKNKALVDGSFTTWVVAINKDCPPWLTTNKSIAIRITNHPVVDELCLNLGGPIISTSANCSNQKYINDITTIENIFDGKIDCIVKGQLGNEKKSSIIKNILTNEILRH
;
A
#
# COMPACT_ATOMS: atom_id res chain seq x y z
N MET A 1 -16.33 6.35 9.89
CA MET A 1 -15.83 5.66 8.69
C MET A 1 -14.48 5.06 9.01
N THR A 2 -14.38 3.75 8.98
CA THR A 2 -13.11 3.06 9.22
C THR A 2 -12.16 3.32 8.05
N LYS A 3 -10.99 3.85 8.36
CA LYS A 3 -9.93 4.00 7.37
C LYS A 3 -9.39 2.61 7.00
N ASN A 4 -9.54 2.23 5.75
CA ASN A 4 -8.92 1.00 5.26
C ASN A 4 -7.45 1.26 4.96
N PHE A 5 -6.59 0.42 5.51
CA PHE A 5 -5.16 0.48 5.25
C PHE A 5 -4.83 -0.18 3.92
N ILE A 6 -3.82 0.34 3.24
CA ILE A 6 -3.23 -0.31 2.09
C ILE A 6 -1.95 -0.99 2.54
N ILE A 7 -1.82 -2.29 2.23
CA ILE A 7 -0.59 -3.03 2.50
C ILE A 7 0.32 -2.89 1.29
N LEU A 8 1.51 -2.37 1.53
CA LEU A 8 2.50 -2.09 0.50
C LEU A 8 3.70 -3.00 0.66
N THR A 9 4.14 -3.60 -0.43
CA THR A 9 5.33 -4.45 -0.42
C THR A 9 6.05 -4.42 -1.77
N SER A 10 7.32 -4.77 -1.76
CA SER A 10 8.11 -5.00 -2.97
C SER A 10 8.10 -6.46 -3.42
N ASN A 11 7.64 -7.38 -2.58
CA ASN A 11 7.65 -8.80 -2.87
C ASN A 11 6.37 -9.46 -2.36
N ILE A 12 5.66 -10.14 -3.25
CA ILE A 12 4.41 -10.83 -2.91
C ILE A 12 4.58 -11.87 -1.81
N ASN A 13 5.76 -12.46 -1.67
CA ASN A 13 6.03 -13.49 -0.66
C ASN A 13 5.89 -12.97 0.77
N TYR A 14 6.03 -11.67 0.99
CA TYR A 14 5.77 -11.07 2.29
C TYR A 14 4.29 -11.06 2.68
N LEU A 15 3.40 -11.38 1.74
CA LEU A 15 1.96 -11.41 1.96
C LEU A 15 1.41 -12.81 2.27
N GLU A 16 2.29 -13.78 2.50
CA GLU A 16 1.95 -15.20 2.65
C GLU A 16 0.86 -15.47 3.67
N ARG A 17 0.83 -14.73 4.79
CA ARG A 17 -0.17 -14.90 5.84
C ARG A 17 -1.30 -13.87 5.78
N ILE A 18 -1.31 -13.02 4.76
CA ILE A 18 -2.23 -11.90 4.67
C ILE A 18 -3.29 -12.15 3.61
N ILE A 19 -2.88 -12.57 2.42
CA ILE A 19 -3.79 -12.75 1.29
C ILE A 19 -4.02 -14.23 0.99
N ASP A 20 -5.13 -14.51 0.32
CA ASP A 20 -5.50 -15.86 -0.09
C ASP A 20 -4.39 -16.49 -0.94
N ASN A 21 -4.11 -17.77 -0.69
CA ASN A 21 -3.01 -18.50 -1.34
C ASN A 21 -3.16 -18.60 -2.86
N ASP A 22 -4.38 -18.65 -3.37
CA ASP A 22 -4.63 -18.72 -4.82
C ASP A 22 -4.16 -17.47 -5.56
N LEU A 23 -4.03 -16.34 -4.86
CA LEU A 23 -3.60 -15.07 -5.45
C LEU A 23 -2.13 -15.05 -5.85
N PHE A 24 -1.30 -15.93 -5.29
CA PHE A 24 0.13 -15.96 -5.61
C PHE A 24 0.41 -16.34 -7.06
N LYS A 25 -0.56 -16.94 -7.74
CA LYS A 25 -0.48 -17.28 -9.16
C LYS A 25 -1.05 -16.20 -10.07
N ASN A 26 -1.64 -15.15 -9.50
CA ASN A 26 -2.29 -14.10 -10.28
C ASN A 26 -1.27 -13.06 -10.73
N LYS A 27 -0.97 -13.05 -12.03
CA LYS A 27 0.04 -12.17 -12.60
C LYS A 27 -0.33 -10.69 -12.55
N ALA A 28 -1.62 -10.36 -12.44
CA ALA A 28 -2.06 -8.97 -12.37
C ALA A 28 -1.51 -8.26 -11.13
N LEU A 29 -1.31 -8.99 -10.03
CA LEU A 29 -0.78 -8.42 -8.78
C LEU A 29 0.66 -7.91 -8.93
N VAL A 30 1.42 -8.50 -9.85
CA VAL A 30 2.86 -8.21 -10.01
C VAL A 30 3.19 -7.69 -11.41
N ASP A 31 2.19 -7.19 -12.15
CA ASP A 31 2.38 -6.74 -13.53
C ASP A 31 3.08 -5.38 -13.63
N GLY A 32 3.37 -4.74 -12.51
CA GLY A 32 4.03 -3.44 -12.49
C GLY A 32 3.09 -2.26 -12.70
N SER A 33 1.79 -2.49 -12.82
CA SER A 33 0.82 -1.41 -12.93
C SER A 33 0.73 -0.60 -11.64
N PHE A 34 0.40 0.68 -11.76
CA PHE A 34 0.20 1.57 -10.61
C PHE A 34 -1.22 1.37 -10.07
N THR A 35 -1.47 0.16 -9.55
CA THR A 35 -2.78 -0.28 -9.11
C THR A 35 -2.71 -0.89 -7.71
N THR A 36 -3.65 -0.48 -6.86
CA THR A 36 -3.93 -1.12 -5.57
C THR A 36 -5.09 -2.09 -5.78
N TRP A 37 -4.88 -3.33 -5.36
CA TRP A 37 -5.86 -4.40 -5.57
C TRP A 37 -6.56 -4.76 -4.26
N VAL A 38 -7.89 -4.82 -4.32
CA VAL A 38 -8.69 -5.37 -3.21
C VAL A 38 -8.81 -6.88 -3.44
N VAL A 39 -8.31 -7.65 -2.50
CA VAL A 39 -8.17 -9.11 -2.59
C VAL A 39 -8.71 -9.79 -1.34
N ALA A 40 -9.04 -11.07 -1.46
CA ALA A 40 -9.46 -11.88 -0.32
C ALA A 40 -8.30 -12.12 0.65
N ILE A 41 -8.61 -12.21 1.95
CA ILE A 41 -7.60 -12.45 2.98
C ILE A 41 -7.36 -13.95 3.17
N ASN A 42 -6.18 -14.26 3.71
CA ASN A 42 -5.84 -15.59 4.20
C ASN A 42 -6.51 -15.81 5.57
N LYS A 43 -6.82 -17.06 5.90
CA LYS A 43 -7.34 -17.43 7.23
C LYS A 43 -6.43 -16.98 8.38
N ASP A 44 -5.14 -16.88 8.13
CA ASP A 44 -4.13 -16.47 9.12
C ASP A 44 -3.91 -14.94 9.15
N CYS A 45 -4.67 -14.18 8.36
CA CYS A 45 -4.56 -12.73 8.36
C CYS A 45 -4.89 -12.15 9.74
N PRO A 46 -4.03 -11.31 10.31
CA PRO A 46 -4.32 -10.70 11.61
C PRO A 46 -5.66 -9.94 11.60
N PRO A 47 -6.55 -10.19 12.58
CA PRO A 47 -7.89 -9.58 12.56
C PRO A 47 -7.90 -8.07 12.68
N TRP A 48 -6.82 -7.46 13.18
CA TRP A 48 -6.73 -6.01 13.29
C TRP A 48 -6.44 -5.30 11.94
N LEU A 49 -5.99 -6.05 10.92
CA LEU A 49 -5.68 -5.47 9.60
C LEU A 49 -6.93 -5.10 8.81
N THR A 50 -8.01 -5.83 9.00
CA THR A 50 -9.26 -5.55 8.30
C THR A 50 -10.45 -6.06 9.08
N THR A 51 -11.57 -5.36 8.97
CA THR A 51 -12.86 -5.80 9.51
C THR A 51 -13.69 -6.57 8.49
N ASN A 52 -13.24 -6.60 7.25
CA ASN A 52 -13.88 -7.30 6.13
C ASN A 52 -13.07 -8.54 5.76
N LYS A 53 -13.62 -9.36 4.86
CA LYS A 53 -12.92 -10.53 4.33
C LYS A 53 -11.99 -10.17 3.16
N SER A 54 -11.69 -8.89 2.99
CA SER A 54 -10.83 -8.39 1.93
C SER A 54 -9.89 -7.32 2.46
N ILE A 55 -8.79 -7.10 1.73
CA ILE A 55 -7.76 -6.14 2.08
C ILE A 55 -7.21 -5.52 0.79
N ALA A 56 -6.78 -4.26 0.89
CA ALA A 56 -6.16 -3.55 -0.22
C ALA A 56 -4.65 -3.75 -0.18
N ILE A 57 -4.05 -4.20 -1.27
CA ILE A 57 -2.61 -4.41 -1.39
C ILE A 57 -2.06 -3.72 -2.63
N ARG A 58 -0.80 -3.31 -2.54
CA ARG A 58 -0.05 -2.82 -3.69
C ARG A 58 1.35 -3.40 -3.66
N ILE A 59 1.77 -3.97 -4.80
CA ILE A 59 3.13 -4.47 -4.98
C ILE A 59 3.85 -3.51 -5.93
N THR A 60 5.01 -3.02 -5.51
CA THR A 60 5.76 -2.00 -6.23
C THR A 60 7.24 -2.36 -6.28
N ASN A 61 7.92 -1.90 -7.32
CA ASN A 61 9.38 -2.03 -7.44
C ASN A 61 10.12 -0.76 -6.99
N HIS A 62 9.45 0.14 -6.29
CA HIS A 62 10.10 1.37 -5.81
C HIS A 62 11.27 1.03 -4.88
N PRO A 63 12.47 1.58 -5.12
CA PRO A 63 13.67 1.19 -4.37
C PRO A 63 13.57 1.42 -2.86
N VAL A 64 12.94 2.52 -2.43
CA VAL A 64 12.77 2.82 -1.01
C VAL A 64 11.86 1.79 -0.33
N VAL A 65 10.77 1.40 -1.00
CA VAL A 65 9.86 0.38 -0.47
C VAL A 65 10.57 -0.97 -0.37
N ASP A 66 11.34 -1.34 -1.38
CA ASP A 66 12.10 -2.59 -1.36
C ASP A 66 13.07 -2.64 -0.17
N GLU A 67 13.82 -1.57 0.04
CA GLU A 67 14.75 -1.48 1.14
C GLU A 67 14.06 -1.51 2.50
N LEU A 68 12.93 -0.82 2.65
CA LEU A 68 12.16 -0.84 3.90
C LEU A 68 11.62 -2.24 4.20
N CYS A 69 11.06 -2.92 3.20
CA CYS A 69 10.53 -4.27 3.37
C CYS A 69 11.63 -5.26 3.69
N LEU A 70 12.78 -5.15 3.04
CA LEU A 70 13.92 -6.02 3.28
C LEU A 70 14.45 -5.88 4.71
N ASN A 71 14.62 -4.66 5.19
CA ASN A 71 15.11 -4.41 6.54
C ASN A 71 14.10 -4.78 7.62
N LEU A 72 12.81 -4.58 7.35
CA LEU A 72 11.74 -4.95 8.27
C LEU A 72 11.48 -6.46 8.26
N GLY A 73 11.69 -7.11 7.13
CA GLY A 73 11.36 -8.52 6.94
C GLY A 73 9.89 -8.76 6.66
N GLY A 74 9.18 -7.79 6.08
CA GLY A 74 7.76 -7.90 5.80
C GLY A 74 7.18 -6.69 5.08
N PRO A 75 5.86 -6.71 4.84
CA PRO A 75 5.17 -5.60 4.20
C PRO A 75 4.97 -4.43 5.17
N ILE A 76 4.62 -3.27 4.65
CA ILE A 76 4.34 -2.06 5.43
C ILE A 76 2.91 -1.57 5.17
N ILE A 77 2.39 -0.83 6.13
CA ILE A 77 1.10 -0.16 5.97
C ILE A 77 1.37 1.20 5.32
N SER A 78 0.59 1.50 4.29
CA SER A 78 0.72 2.73 3.52
C SER A 78 -0.53 3.58 3.64
N THR A 79 -0.33 4.87 3.86
CA THR A 79 -1.38 5.88 3.82
C THR A 79 -0.86 7.08 3.05
N SER A 80 -1.77 7.97 2.64
CA SER A 80 -1.34 9.24 2.04
C SER A 80 -0.70 10.14 3.11
N ALA A 81 0.34 10.85 2.71
CA ALA A 81 1.06 11.78 3.59
C ALA A 81 0.38 13.15 3.60
N ASN A 82 -0.85 13.18 4.14
CA ASN A 82 -1.62 14.42 4.27
C ASN A 82 -2.57 14.30 5.45
N CYS A 83 -3.00 15.44 5.99
CA CYS A 83 -4.04 15.44 7.00
C CYS A 83 -5.37 14.97 6.36
N SER A 84 -6.24 14.36 7.17
CA SER A 84 -7.54 13.88 6.70
C SER A 84 -8.30 15.00 6.00
N ASN A 85 -8.86 14.70 4.80
CA ASN A 85 -9.62 15.63 3.96
C ASN A 85 -8.78 16.79 3.38
N GLN A 86 -7.47 16.72 3.45
CA GLN A 86 -6.56 17.69 2.84
C GLN A 86 -6.02 17.17 1.51
N LYS A 87 -5.50 18.08 0.70
CA LYS A 87 -4.91 17.73 -0.59
C LYS A 87 -3.64 16.90 -0.42
N TYR A 88 -3.40 16.03 -1.39
CA TYR A 88 -2.15 15.30 -1.50
C TYR A 88 -0.96 16.26 -1.62
N ILE A 89 0.12 15.96 -0.90
CA ILE A 89 1.32 16.78 -0.83
C ILE A 89 2.46 16.00 -1.49
N ASN A 90 3.13 16.60 -2.48
CA ASN A 90 4.27 15.99 -3.16
C ASN A 90 5.58 16.76 -2.94
N ASP A 91 5.62 17.65 -1.95
CA ASP A 91 6.79 18.45 -1.60
C ASP A 91 7.28 18.06 -0.20
N ILE A 92 8.53 17.59 -0.11
CA ILE A 92 9.11 17.10 1.13
C ILE A 92 9.21 18.17 2.21
N THR A 93 9.53 19.41 1.83
CA THR A 93 9.63 20.50 2.80
C THR A 93 8.28 20.79 3.44
N THR A 94 7.21 20.80 2.66
CA THR A 94 5.86 20.98 3.18
C THR A 94 5.47 19.83 4.11
N ILE A 95 5.81 18.59 3.75
CA ILE A 95 5.57 17.41 4.59
C ILE A 95 6.32 17.53 5.92
N GLU A 96 7.60 17.91 5.87
CA GLU A 96 8.40 18.10 7.07
C GLU A 96 7.76 19.12 8.02
N ASN A 97 7.27 20.23 7.48
CA ASN A 97 6.65 21.28 8.28
C ASN A 97 5.32 20.85 8.91
N ILE A 98 4.48 20.15 8.14
CA ILE A 98 3.15 19.72 8.61
C ILE A 98 3.26 18.62 9.66
N PHE A 99 4.16 17.68 9.47
CA PHE A 99 4.27 16.50 10.34
C PHE A 99 5.38 16.59 11.38
N ASP A 100 6.02 17.75 11.52
CA ASP A 100 7.07 17.96 12.52
C ASP A 100 6.56 17.57 13.92
N GLY A 101 7.30 16.69 14.58
CA GLY A 101 6.93 16.16 15.88
C GLY A 101 5.77 15.19 15.91
N LYS A 102 5.15 14.88 14.75
CA LYS A 102 3.98 13.99 14.63
C LYS A 102 4.32 12.62 14.06
N ILE A 103 5.47 12.49 13.44
CA ILE A 103 5.97 11.23 12.88
C ILE A 103 7.40 11.01 13.38
N ASP A 104 7.83 9.76 13.36
CA ASP A 104 9.14 9.38 13.91
C ASP A 104 10.29 9.75 12.98
N CYS A 105 10.13 9.57 11.68
CA CYS A 105 11.16 9.91 10.72
C CYS A 105 10.59 10.11 9.31
N ILE A 106 11.38 10.73 8.46
CA ILE A 106 11.10 10.88 7.03
C ILE A 106 12.26 10.27 6.27
N VAL A 107 11.97 9.27 5.44
CA VAL A 107 12.96 8.69 4.54
C VAL A 107 12.99 9.52 3.27
N LYS A 108 14.11 10.16 2.99
CA LYS A 108 14.28 10.99 1.81
C LYS A 108 14.55 10.11 0.60
N GLY A 109 13.90 10.41 -0.51
CA GLY A 109 14.07 9.70 -1.76
C GLY A 109 13.39 10.45 -2.89
N GLN A 110 13.60 9.99 -4.10
CA GLN A 110 12.96 10.59 -5.27
C GLN A 110 11.55 10.04 -5.43
N LEU A 111 10.63 10.91 -5.86
CA LEU A 111 9.30 10.48 -6.25
C LEU A 111 9.39 9.62 -7.53
N GLY A 112 8.46 8.69 -7.65
CA GLY A 112 8.29 7.96 -8.90
C GLY A 112 7.64 8.86 -9.97
N ASN A 113 7.33 8.26 -11.11
CA ASN A 113 6.76 8.99 -12.24
C ASN A 113 5.27 9.27 -12.10
N GLU A 114 4.62 8.68 -11.11
CA GLU A 114 3.18 8.84 -10.90
C GLU A 114 2.86 10.13 -10.18
N LYS A 115 1.87 10.87 -10.69
CA LYS A 115 1.47 12.16 -10.14
C LYS A 115 0.21 12.11 -9.29
N LYS A 116 -0.45 10.97 -9.25
CA LYS A 116 -1.69 10.72 -8.50
C LYS A 116 -1.53 9.50 -7.64
N SER A 117 -2.49 9.32 -6.72
CA SER A 117 -2.62 8.07 -5.99
C SER A 117 -2.92 6.92 -6.95
N SER A 118 -2.59 5.69 -6.54
CA SER A 118 -2.87 4.50 -7.34
C SER A 118 -4.37 4.32 -7.58
N ILE A 119 -4.71 3.71 -8.71
CA ILE A 119 -6.07 3.25 -8.97
C ILE A 119 -6.35 2.09 -8.02
N ILE A 120 -7.54 2.04 -7.43
CA ILE A 120 -7.98 0.90 -6.60
C ILE A 120 -8.98 0.08 -7.39
N LYS A 121 -8.70 -1.22 -7.53
CA LYS A 121 -9.55 -2.17 -8.26
C LYS A 121 -9.82 -3.42 -7.42
N ASN A 122 -11.00 -4.01 -7.63
CA ASN A 122 -11.30 -5.33 -7.10
C ASN A 122 -10.70 -6.39 -8.04
N ILE A 123 -9.92 -7.32 -7.49
CA ILE A 123 -9.20 -8.33 -8.30
C ILE A 123 -10.16 -9.31 -8.99
N LEU A 124 -11.33 -9.59 -8.40
CA LEU A 124 -12.28 -10.54 -8.94
C LEU A 124 -13.15 -9.94 -10.05
N THR A 125 -13.56 -8.67 -9.89
CA THR A 125 -14.53 -8.03 -10.78
C THR A 125 -13.92 -6.99 -11.71
N ASN A 126 -12.69 -6.58 -11.47
CA ASN A 126 -12.02 -5.44 -12.10
C ASN A 126 -12.75 -4.11 -11.91
N GLU A 127 -13.69 -4.06 -10.97
CA GLU A 127 -14.38 -2.81 -10.63
C GLU A 127 -13.39 -1.79 -10.08
N ILE A 128 -13.44 -0.57 -10.61
CA ILE A 128 -12.60 0.53 -10.15
C ILE A 128 -13.29 1.19 -8.96
N LEU A 129 -12.63 1.16 -7.80
CA LEU A 129 -13.14 1.72 -6.55
C LEU A 129 -12.58 3.12 -6.28
N ARG A 130 -11.45 3.47 -6.90
CA ARG A 130 -10.83 4.79 -6.83
C ARG A 130 -10.00 5.04 -8.09
N HIS A 131 -10.24 6.17 -8.71
CA HIS A 131 -9.43 6.62 -9.86
C HIS A 131 -8.18 7.39 -9.38
#